data_ec8629474fbb0264383658d8dc8dd199
#
_entry.id   ec8629474fbb0264383658d8dc8dd199
#
_cell.length_a   1.000
_cell.length_b   1.000
_cell.length_c   1.000
_cell.angle_alpha   90.00
_cell.angle_beta   90.00
_cell.angle_gamma   90.00
#
_symmetry.space_group_name_H-M   'P 1'
#
loop_
_entity.id
_entity.type
_entity.pdbx_description
1 polymer ?
#
loop_
_entity_poly.entity_id
_entity_poly.type
_entity_poly.pdbx_seq_one_letter_code
_entity_poly.pdbx_strand_id
1 'polypeptide(L)'
;MLIPLPRDTLIIHAGEFGRRVADLLDTSQAHLLEATGPVFPATVPYASRIVSVWSGHRPDDRDRIDSVAFARAIPAVGVELLPTFLECGPTVVPGRTACYGCYRRRLHQHQERTVSLMRAGAELPAGFGGGEAAIAAGFIGQALADMDRRDAGTSLGGEVRVFDLVQGGLRKYETVAVDRCERCGSRYDRLRHPTAAIAHLV
;
A
#
# COMPACT_ATOMS: atom_id res chain seq x y z
N MET A 1 19.43 4.47 -13.57
CA MET A 1 18.85 3.12 -13.82
C MET A 1 17.43 3.16 -13.31
N LEU A 2 16.44 2.85 -14.17
CA LEU A 2 15.03 2.81 -13.77
C LEU A 2 14.72 1.47 -13.06
N ILE A 3 13.79 1.51 -12.12
CA ILE A 3 13.30 0.31 -11.44
C ILE A 3 12.25 -0.34 -12.33
N PRO A 4 12.44 -1.62 -12.73
CA PRO A 4 11.51 -2.31 -13.62
C PRO A 4 10.16 -2.52 -12.94
N LEU A 5 9.09 -2.34 -13.70
CA LEU A 5 7.72 -2.61 -13.27
C LEU A 5 7.16 -3.83 -13.98
N PRO A 6 6.33 -4.64 -13.32
CA PRO A 6 5.51 -5.63 -14.00
C PRO A 6 4.59 -4.96 -15.01
N ARG A 7 4.31 -5.67 -16.12
CA ARG A 7 3.38 -5.20 -17.15
C ARG A 7 2.03 -4.87 -16.57
N ASP A 8 1.33 -3.91 -17.17
CA ASP A 8 -0.02 -3.53 -16.79
C ASP A 8 -0.14 -3.09 -15.32
N THR A 9 0.89 -2.40 -14.80
CA THR A 9 0.85 -1.74 -13.50
C THR A 9 0.24 -0.35 -13.65
N LEU A 10 -0.78 -0.03 -12.85
CA LEU A 10 -1.31 1.33 -12.74
C LEU A 10 -0.57 2.09 -11.64
N ILE A 11 -0.01 3.24 -12.00
CA ILE A 11 0.58 4.18 -11.04
C ILE A 11 -0.34 5.39 -10.92
N ILE A 12 -0.96 5.56 -9.76
CA ILE A 12 -1.73 6.75 -9.40
C ILE A 12 -0.81 7.64 -8.59
N HIS A 13 -0.53 8.85 -9.06
CA HIS A 13 0.36 9.76 -8.36
C HIS A 13 -0.24 11.14 -8.22
N ALA A 14 0.17 11.88 -7.19
CA ALA A 14 -0.22 13.27 -6.98
C ALA A 14 0.97 14.12 -6.57
N GLY A 15 1.00 15.33 -7.12
CA GLY A 15 2.00 16.32 -6.82
C GLY A 15 3.39 15.99 -7.37
N GLU A 16 4.34 16.86 -7.06
CA GLU A 16 5.69 16.80 -7.60
C GLU A 16 6.46 15.55 -7.11
N PHE A 17 6.30 15.17 -5.83
CA PHE A 17 6.91 13.96 -5.29
C PHE A 17 6.42 12.72 -6.04
N GLY A 18 5.10 12.58 -6.23
CA GLY A 18 4.51 11.44 -6.93
C GLY A 18 5.02 11.32 -8.36
N ARG A 19 5.10 12.45 -9.08
CA ARG A 19 5.67 12.51 -10.43
C ARG A 19 7.15 12.10 -10.42
N ARG A 20 7.94 12.65 -9.49
CA ARG A 20 9.37 12.34 -9.40
C ARG A 20 9.63 10.87 -9.10
N VAL A 21 8.81 10.23 -8.27
CA VAL A 21 8.89 8.78 -8.04
C VAL A 21 8.55 8.01 -9.32
N ALA A 22 7.49 8.41 -10.05
CA ALA A 22 7.13 7.79 -11.32
C ALA A 22 8.26 7.85 -12.35
N ASP A 23 9.01 8.97 -12.40
CA ASP A 23 10.18 9.14 -13.29
C ASP A 23 11.34 8.16 -12.99
N LEU A 24 11.39 7.59 -11.79
CA LEU A 24 12.41 6.62 -11.39
C LEU A 24 11.99 5.16 -11.65
N LEU A 25 10.75 4.96 -12.08
CA LEU A 25 10.20 3.65 -12.42
C LEU A 25 10.20 3.48 -13.95
N ASP A 26 10.41 2.24 -14.42
CA ASP A 26 10.24 1.94 -15.84
C ASP A 26 8.75 1.85 -16.17
N THR A 27 8.21 2.95 -16.64
CA THR A 27 6.79 3.07 -16.97
C THR A 27 6.44 2.70 -18.41
N SER A 28 7.38 2.14 -19.17
CA SER A 28 7.18 1.80 -20.59
C SER A 28 6.01 0.86 -20.87
N GLN A 29 5.60 0.07 -19.87
CA GLN A 29 4.48 -0.88 -19.94
C GLN A 29 3.49 -0.69 -18.79
N ALA A 30 3.48 0.49 -18.15
CA ALA A 30 2.61 0.87 -17.06
C ALA A 30 1.61 1.95 -17.52
N HIS A 31 0.53 2.09 -16.76
CA HIS A 31 -0.43 3.17 -16.93
C HIS A 31 -0.19 4.24 -15.85
N LEU A 32 -0.08 5.49 -16.26
CA LEU A 32 0.05 6.62 -15.34
C LEU A 32 -1.28 7.36 -15.21
N LEU A 33 -1.68 7.64 -13.99
CA LEU A 33 -2.85 8.46 -13.66
C LEU A 33 -2.45 9.55 -12.66
N GLU A 34 -2.44 10.78 -13.11
CA GLU A 34 -2.23 11.93 -12.21
C GLU A 34 -3.53 12.27 -11.50
N ALA A 35 -3.51 12.23 -10.17
CA ALA A 35 -4.63 12.61 -9.32
C ALA A 35 -4.54 14.09 -8.96
N THR A 36 -5.28 14.94 -9.65
CA THR A 36 -5.38 16.38 -9.37
C THR A 36 -6.42 16.73 -8.29
N GLY A 37 -7.14 15.74 -7.81
CA GLY A 37 -8.19 15.84 -6.78
C GLY A 37 -8.44 14.49 -6.12
N PRO A 38 -9.60 14.32 -5.44
CA PRO A 38 -9.99 13.05 -4.86
C PRO A 38 -10.08 11.94 -5.92
N VAL A 39 -9.59 10.75 -5.58
CA VAL A 39 -9.72 9.57 -6.46
C VAL A 39 -11.14 9.03 -6.38
N PHE A 40 -11.80 8.89 -7.52
CA PHE A 40 -13.12 8.24 -7.60
C PHE A 40 -12.96 6.80 -8.11
N PRO A 41 -13.62 5.81 -7.50
CA PRO A 41 -13.51 4.41 -7.91
C PRO A 41 -13.81 4.16 -9.40
N ALA A 42 -14.75 4.92 -9.96
CA ALA A 42 -15.14 4.81 -11.37
C ALA A 42 -14.05 5.29 -12.36
N THR A 43 -13.14 6.15 -11.91
CA THR A 43 -12.06 6.70 -12.75
C THR A 43 -10.78 5.87 -12.70
N VAL A 44 -10.70 4.87 -11.82
CA VAL A 44 -9.53 3.98 -11.72
C VAL A 44 -9.55 2.97 -12.86
N PRO A 45 -8.58 2.99 -13.79
CA PRO A 45 -8.50 2.01 -14.89
C PRO A 45 -8.33 0.59 -14.38
N TYR A 46 -8.59 -0.39 -15.25
CA TYR A 46 -8.19 -1.77 -15.00
C TYR A 46 -6.67 -1.91 -15.15
N ALA A 47 -6.08 -2.69 -14.27
CA ALA A 47 -4.66 -3.02 -14.28
C ALA A 47 -4.43 -4.33 -13.53
N SER A 48 -3.27 -4.93 -13.69
CA SER A 48 -2.89 -6.14 -12.95
C SER A 48 -2.40 -5.82 -11.53
N ARG A 49 -1.95 -4.60 -11.28
CA ARG A 49 -1.48 -4.08 -9.98
C ARG A 49 -1.74 -2.60 -9.87
N ILE A 50 -1.94 -2.10 -8.66
CA ILE A 50 -2.11 -0.67 -8.40
C ILE A 50 -1.03 -0.20 -7.43
N VAL A 51 -0.32 0.84 -7.82
CA VAL A 51 0.60 1.61 -6.97
C VAL A 51 0.04 3.01 -6.82
N SER A 52 -0.03 3.53 -5.60
CA SER A 52 -0.40 4.92 -5.37
C SER A 52 0.71 5.68 -4.64
N VAL A 53 1.05 6.89 -5.10
CA VAL A 53 2.15 7.69 -4.55
C VAL A 53 1.68 9.10 -4.23
N TRP A 54 1.81 9.47 -2.97
CA TRP A 54 1.27 10.71 -2.43
C TRP A 54 2.33 11.55 -1.72
N SER A 55 2.27 12.85 -1.94
CA SER A 55 2.85 13.84 -1.05
C SER A 55 1.82 14.13 0.05
N GLY A 56 2.13 13.74 1.28
CA GLY A 56 1.21 13.87 2.42
C GLY A 56 0.28 12.68 2.65
N HIS A 57 -0.47 12.78 3.73
CA HIS A 57 -1.40 11.74 4.16
C HIS A 57 -2.72 11.81 3.40
N ARG A 58 -3.04 10.75 2.65
CA ARG A 58 -4.24 10.67 1.80
C ARG A 58 -5.09 9.43 2.13
N PRO A 59 -5.58 9.32 3.38
CA PRO A 59 -6.22 8.09 3.86
C PRO A 59 -7.50 7.74 3.11
N ASP A 60 -8.27 8.73 2.68
CA ASP A 60 -9.54 8.49 2.00
C ASP A 60 -9.32 8.05 0.56
N ASP A 61 -8.33 8.62 -0.14
CA ASP A 61 -7.98 8.18 -1.49
C ASP A 61 -7.39 6.76 -1.47
N ARG A 62 -6.54 6.47 -0.50
CA ARG A 62 -6.00 5.12 -0.29
C ARG A 62 -7.10 4.10 0.03
N ASP A 63 -8.10 4.46 0.84
CA ASP A 63 -9.22 3.57 1.15
C ASP A 63 -10.11 3.31 -0.06
N ARG A 64 -10.34 4.34 -0.91
CA ARG A 64 -11.07 4.18 -2.17
C ARG A 64 -10.33 3.26 -3.14
N ILE A 65 -9.01 3.44 -3.29
CA ILE A 65 -8.16 2.57 -4.12
C ILE A 65 -8.17 1.14 -3.59
N ASP A 66 -8.04 0.94 -2.28
CA ASP A 66 -8.11 -0.37 -1.64
C ASP A 66 -9.47 -1.05 -1.87
N SER A 67 -10.56 -0.28 -1.82
CA SER A 67 -11.91 -0.78 -2.15
C SER A 67 -12.01 -1.28 -3.59
N VAL A 68 -11.45 -0.52 -4.55
CA VAL A 68 -11.39 -0.93 -5.96
C VAL A 68 -10.53 -2.17 -6.13
N ALA A 69 -9.37 -2.22 -5.47
CA ALA A 69 -8.45 -3.35 -5.50
C ALA A 69 -9.14 -4.65 -5.02
N PHE A 70 -9.88 -4.58 -3.91
CA PHE A 70 -10.65 -5.72 -3.42
C PHE A 70 -11.80 -6.12 -4.34
N ALA A 71 -12.57 -5.16 -4.84
CA ALA A 71 -13.68 -5.44 -5.75
C ALA A 71 -13.24 -6.10 -7.06
N ARG A 72 -12.02 -5.81 -7.51
CA ARG A 72 -11.46 -6.34 -8.76
C ARG A 72 -10.42 -7.45 -8.54
N ALA A 73 -10.16 -7.85 -7.30
CA ALA A 73 -9.11 -8.81 -6.91
C ALA A 73 -7.70 -8.41 -7.40
N ILE A 74 -7.39 -7.11 -7.41
CA ILE A 74 -6.13 -6.55 -7.88
C ILE A 74 -5.21 -6.25 -6.68
N PRO A 75 -3.95 -6.70 -6.64
CA PRO A 75 -2.97 -6.30 -5.64
C PRO A 75 -2.69 -4.80 -5.66
N ALA A 76 -2.51 -4.20 -4.49
CA ALA A 76 -2.27 -2.77 -4.37
C ALA A 76 -1.27 -2.42 -3.26
N VAL A 77 -0.53 -1.32 -3.46
CA VAL A 77 0.34 -0.71 -2.45
C VAL A 77 0.29 0.81 -2.56
N GLY A 78 0.35 1.49 -1.42
CA GLY A 78 0.45 2.95 -1.39
C GLY A 78 1.75 3.42 -0.77
N VAL A 79 2.28 4.54 -1.26
CA VAL A 79 3.43 5.26 -0.70
C VAL A 79 3.00 6.65 -0.31
N GLU A 80 3.35 7.06 0.89
CA GLU A 80 3.13 8.42 1.40
C GLU A 80 4.44 9.02 1.89
N LEU A 81 4.76 10.22 1.41
CA LEU A 81 5.80 11.05 2.00
C LEU A 81 5.18 11.92 3.08
N LEU A 82 5.62 11.75 4.30
CA LEU A 82 5.18 12.48 5.47
C LEU A 82 6.33 13.34 6.03
N PRO A 83 6.09 14.33 6.89
CA PRO A 83 7.13 15.29 7.29
C PRO A 83 8.41 14.66 7.84
N THR A 84 8.32 13.54 8.54
CA THR A 84 9.46 12.91 9.22
C THR A 84 9.72 11.47 8.79
N PHE A 85 8.88 10.90 7.93
CA PHE A 85 9.04 9.54 7.45
C PHE A 85 8.38 9.30 6.10
N LEU A 86 8.88 8.31 5.39
CA LEU A 86 8.31 7.75 4.19
C LEU A 86 7.67 6.40 4.54
N GLU A 87 6.41 6.25 4.20
CA GLU A 87 5.66 5.00 4.44
C GLU A 87 5.30 4.34 3.12
N CYS A 88 5.60 3.04 3.00
CA CYS A 88 5.17 2.20 1.89
C CYS A 88 4.40 0.99 2.44
N GLY A 89 3.14 0.87 2.09
CA GLY A 89 2.28 -0.22 2.55
C GLY A 89 0.96 0.26 3.15
N PRO A 90 0.13 -0.66 3.67
CA PRO A 90 0.36 -2.11 3.58
C PRO A 90 0.37 -2.61 2.15
N THR A 91 1.17 -3.63 1.87
CA THR A 91 1.08 -4.38 0.62
C THR A 91 -0.18 -5.24 0.69
N VAL A 92 -1.16 -4.91 -0.13
CA VAL A 92 -2.48 -5.54 -0.13
C VAL A 92 -2.59 -6.52 -1.29
N VAL A 93 -2.86 -7.78 -0.96
CA VAL A 93 -3.19 -8.83 -1.93
C VAL A 93 -4.56 -9.38 -1.54
N PRO A 94 -5.64 -9.06 -2.28
CA PRO A 94 -7.00 -9.50 -1.96
C PRO A 94 -7.09 -11.02 -1.78
N GLY A 95 -7.77 -11.45 -0.72
CA GLY A 95 -7.86 -12.87 -0.33
C GLY A 95 -6.64 -13.43 0.41
N ARG A 96 -5.53 -12.69 0.54
CA ARG A 96 -4.29 -13.16 1.19
C ARG A 96 -3.84 -12.29 2.36
N THR A 97 -3.88 -10.96 2.23
CA THR A 97 -3.39 -10.05 3.25
C THR A 97 -4.52 -9.23 3.89
N ALA A 98 -4.19 -8.50 4.95
CA ALA A 98 -5.08 -7.50 5.52
C ALA A 98 -5.29 -6.35 4.53
N CYS A 99 -6.46 -5.70 4.57
CA CYS A 99 -6.76 -4.52 3.78
C CYS A 99 -6.22 -3.24 4.44
N TYR A 100 -6.17 -2.15 3.67
CA TYR A 100 -5.79 -0.84 4.17
C TYR A 100 -6.71 -0.35 5.32
N GLY A 101 -8.00 -0.66 5.27
CA GLY A 101 -8.93 -0.35 6.35
C GLY A 101 -8.56 -1.02 7.68
N CYS A 102 -8.04 -2.26 7.66
CA CYS A 102 -7.51 -2.93 8.84
C CYS A 102 -6.25 -2.22 9.37
N TYR A 103 -5.35 -1.81 8.48
CA TYR A 103 -4.17 -1.02 8.82
C TYR A 103 -4.55 0.26 9.57
N ARG A 104 -5.47 1.06 9.03
CA ARG A 104 -5.96 2.28 9.67
C ARG A 104 -6.52 2.00 11.07
N ARG A 105 -7.38 0.98 11.20
CA ARG A 105 -7.97 0.60 12.50
C ARG A 105 -6.89 0.20 13.52
N ARG A 106 -5.85 -0.55 13.11
CA ARG A 106 -4.74 -0.91 13.99
C ARG A 106 -3.91 0.30 14.41
N LEU A 107 -3.62 1.22 13.51
CA LEU A 107 -2.97 2.48 13.87
C LEU A 107 -3.76 3.25 14.93
N HIS A 108 -5.08 3.35 14.79
CA HIS A 108 -5.94 3.99 15.78
C HIS A 108 -5.97 3.26 17.12
N GLN A 109 -5.93 1.91 17.11
CA GLN A 109 -5.92 1.13 18.36
C GLN A 109 -4.62 1.28 19.15
N HIS A 110 -3.49 1.37 18.47
CA HIS A 110 -2.18 1.51 19.11
C HIS A 110 -1.85 2.94 19.52
N GLN A 111 -2.74 3.90 19.19
CA GLN A 111 -2.67 5.31 19.56
C GLN A 111 -1.26 5.85 19.81
N GLU A 112 -0.41 5.81 18.83
CA GLU A 112 0.72 6.72 18.81
C GLU A 112 0.17 8.11 18.49
N ARG A 113 -0.26 8.81 19.52
CA ARG A 113 -0.83 10.17 19.45
C ARG A 113 0.04 11.11 18.60
N THR A 114 1.36 10.95 18.68
CA THR A 114 2.34 11.70 17.91
C THR A 114 2.24 11.44 16.41
N VAL A 115 2.08 10.17 16.00
CA VAL A 115 1.94 9.80 14.60
C VAL A 115 0.60 10.27 14.04
N SER A 116 -0.46 10.22 14.85
CA SER A 116 -1.79 10.71 14.46
C SER A 116 -1.78 12.23 14.23
N LEU A 117 -1.11 13.01 15.07
CA LEU A 117 -0.97 14.46 14.91
C LEU A 117 -0.08 14.83 13.72
N MET A 118 0.98 14.08 13.45
CA MET A 118 1.84 14.27 12.28
C MET A 118 1.11 13.93 10.97
N ARG A 119 0.11 13.04 11.02
CA ARG A 119 -0.71 12.64 9.86
C ARG A 119 -1.90 13.57 9.64
N ALA A 120 -2.43 14.18 10.69
CA ALA A 120 -3.61 15.03 10.61
C ALA A 120 -3.22 16.43 10.11
N GLY A 121 -3.48 16.70 8.84
CA GLY A 121 -3.54 18.07 8.31
C GLY A 121 -2.19 18.79 8.11
N ALA A 122 -1.06 18.10 8.19
CA ALA A 122 0.20 18.71 7.79
C ALA A 122 0.23 18.85 6.27
N GLU A 123 -0.03 20.06 5.78
CA GLU A 123 0.45 20.44 4.44
C GLU A 123 1.96 20.21 4.45
N LEU A 124 2.42 19.28 3.64
CA LEU A 124 3.85 19.07 3.51
C LEU A 124 4.47 20.35 2.95
N PRO A 125 5.59 20.81 3.53
CA PRO A 125 6.37 21.84 2.86
C PRO A 125 6.65 21.37 1.44
N ALA A 126 6.54 22.26 0.49
CA ALA A 126 6.87 21.99 -0.90
C ALA A 126 8.39 21.71 -0.98
N GLY A 127 8.80 20.48 -0.71
CA GLY A 127 10.21 20.11 -0.76
C GLY A 127 10.43 18.67 -0.36
N PHE A 128 11.16 17.95 -1.18
CA PHE A 128 11.71 16.62 -0.95
C PHE A 128 13.04 16.52 -1.69
N GLY A 129 13.96 15.70 -1.21
CA GLY A 129 15.21 15.43 -1.88
C GLY A 129 15.08 14.29 -2.90
N GLY A 130 16.06 14.16 -3.77
CA GLY A 130 16.14 13.02 -4.70
C GLY A 130 16.29 11.68 -3.98
N GLY A 131 16.82 11.69 -2.75
CA GLY A 131 16.96 10.50 -1.91
C GLY A 131 15.62 9.90 -1.50
N GLU A 132 14.66 10.72 -1.05
CA GLU A 132 13.34 10.25 -0.64
C GLU A 132 12.58 9.63 -1.82
N ALA A 133 12.67 10.25 -3.00
CA ALA A 133 12.06 9.70 -4.20
C ALA A 133 12.69 8.36 -4.61
N ALA A 134 14.01 8.23 -4.49
CA ALA A 134 14.72 6.98 -4.80
C ALA A 134 14.37 5.86 -3.81
N ILE A 135 14.26 6.17 -2.51
CA ILE A 135 13.83 5.22 -1.48
C ILE A 135 12.39 4.76 -1.75
N ALA A 136 11.49 5.70 -2.08
CA ALA A 136 10.10 5.40 -2.42
C ALA A 136 10.00 4.45 -3.62
N ALA A 137 10.74 4.76 -4.69
CA ALA A 137 10.79 3.90 -5.88
C ALA A 137 11.33 2.50 -5.55
N GLY A 138 12.40 2.41 -4.73
CA GLY A 138 12.95 1.15 -4.25
C GLY A 138 11.95 0.33 -3.45
N PHE A 139 11.17 0.96 -2.56
CA PHE A 139 10.11 0.30 -1.80
C PHE A 139 8.98 -0.22 -2.68
N ILE A 140 8.60 0.54 -3.72
CA ILE A 140 7.62 0.09 -4.71
C ILE A 140 8.12 -1.18 -5.41
N GLY A 141 9.36 -1.18 -5.90
CA GLY A 141 9.95 -2.34 -6.55
C GLY A 141 9.95 -3.58 -5.65
N GLN A 142 10.33 -3.43 -4.38
CA GLN A 142 10.28 -4.52 -3.41
C GLN A 142 8.85 -5.00 -3.13
N ALA A 143 7.89 -4.07 -2.94
CA ALA A 143 6.50 -4.43 -2.68
C ALA A 143 5.88 -5.19 -3.85
N LEU A 144 6.16 -4.79 -5.08
CA LEU A 144 5.69 -5.49 -6.29
C LEU A 144 6.30 -6.88 -6.40
N ALA A 145 7.60 -7.03 -6.12
CA ALA A 145 8.25 -8.34 -6.09
C ALA A 145 7.65 -9.26 -5.00
N ASP A 146 7.29 -8.71 -3.85
CA ASP A 146 6.66 -9.48 -2.77
C ASP A 146 5.22 -9.91 -3.12
N MET A 147 4.48 -9.10 -3.88
CA MET A 147 3.16 -9.48 -4.42
C MET A 147 3.23 -10.70 -5.33
N ASP A 148 4.32 -10.85 -6.09
CA ASP A 148 4.51 -11.94 -7.04
C ASP A 148 4.98 -13.24 -6.39
N ARG A 149 5.53 -13.18 -5.18
CA ARG A 149 5.96 -14.37 -4.46
C ARG A 149 4.76 -15.24 -4.08
N ARG A 150 4.69 -16.41 -4.71
CA ARG A 150 3.62 -17.38 -4.49
C ARG A 150 3.68 -18.08 -3.13
N ASP A 151 4.85 -18.04 -2.48
CA ASP A 151 5.14 -18.78 -1.23
C ASP A 151 4.61 -18.07 0.04
N ALA A 152 3.73 -17.14 -0.07
CA ALA A 152 3.16 -16.39 1.04
C ALA A 152 2.16 -17.22 1.89
N GLY A 153 2.40 -18.49 2.07
CA GLY A 153 1.61 -19.35 2.96
C GLY A 153 1.70 -18.98 4.44
N THR A 154 2.61 -18.09 4.83
CA THR A 154 2.88 -17.76 6.23
C THR A 154 2.57 -16.33 6.61
N SER A 155 2.46 -15.37 5.68
CA SER A 155 2.17 -13.98 6.00
C SER A 155 0.66 -13.76 6.12
N LEU A 156 0.18 -13.60 7.32
CA LEU A 156 -1.21 -13.22 7.63
C LEU A 156 -1.46 -11.73 7.42
N GLY A 157 -0.41 -10.93 7.21
CA GLY A 157 -0.46 -9.49 7.18
C GLY A 157 0.05 -8.86 5.88
N GLY A 158 -0.39 -7.65 5.60
CA GLY A 158 0.22 -6.79 4.59
C GLY A 158 1.47 -6.13 5.15
N GLU A 159 2.60 -6.25 4.48
CA GLU A 159 3.85 -5.63 4.91
C GLU A 159 3.78 -4.10 4.78
N VAL A 160 4.28 -3.41 5.79
CA VAL A 160 4.48 -1.95 5.82
C VAL A 160 5.95 -1.67 6.06
N ARG A 161 6.53 -0.82 5.22
CA ARG A 161 7.90 -0.30 5.37
C ARG A 161 7.82 1.18 5.72
N VAL A 162 8.54 1.57 6.76
CA VAL A 162 8.65 2.97 7.16
C VAL A 162 10.12 3.34 7.26
N PHE A 163 10.49 4.37 6.52
CA PHE A 163 11.82 4.95 6.58
C PHE A 163 11.75 6.28 7.36
N ASP A 164 12.49 6.36 8.44
CA ASP A 164 12.63 7.56 9.27
C ASP A 164 13.57 8.54 8.55
N LEU A 165 13.05 9.67 8.12
CA LEU A 165 13.80 10.69 7.38
C LEU A 165 14.75 11.50 8.28
N VAL A 166 14.51 11.49 9.59
CA VAL A 166 15.34 12.22 10.57
C VAL A 166 16.52 11.36 11.04
N GLN A 167 16.24 10.08 11.35
CA GLN A 167 17.23 9.17 11.90
C GLN A 167 17.88 8.24 10.87
N GLY A 168 17.30 8.15 9.65
CA GLY A 168 17.80 7.28 8.59
C GLY A 168 17.51 5.79 8.81
N GLY A 169 16.58 5.45 9.69
CA GLY A 169 16.25 4.07 10.04
C GLY A 169 15.12 3.47 9.23
N LEU A 170 15.23 2.19 8.81
CA LEU A 170 14.17 1.42 8.20
C LEU A 170 13.50 0.51 9.22
N ARG A 171 12.16 0.55 9.27
CA ARG A 171 11.33 -0.36 10.06
C ARG A 171 10.39 -1.12 9.14
N LYS A 172 10.15 -2.39 9.48
CA LYS A 172 9.18 -3.26 8.79
C LYS A 172 8.22 -3.84 9.82
N TYR A 173 6.94 -3.85 9.47
CA TYR A 173 5.91 -4.54 10.24
C TYR A 173 4.85 -5.13 9.33
N GLU A 174 4.03 -5.98 9.89
CA GLU A 174 2.91 -6.60 9.20
C GLU A 174 1.59 -6.14 9.80
N THR A 175 0.63 -5.84 8.94
CA THR A 175 -0.72 -5.51 9.35
C THR A 175 -1.53 -6.78 9.53
N VAL A 176 -1.97 -7.04 10.74
CA VAL A 176 -2.93 -8.13 11.02
C VAL A 176 -4.35 -7.63 10.82
N ALA A 177 -5.17 -8.41 10.12
CA ALA A 177 -6.57 -8.05 9.90
C ALA A 177 -7.35 -7.92 11.21
N VAL A 178 -8.29 -6.99 11.23
CA VAL A 178 -9.29 -6.88 12.30
C VAL A 178 -10.29 -8.01 12.16
N ASP A 179 -10.74 -8.56 13.28
CA ASP A 179 -11.75 -9.61 13.26
C ASP A 179 -13.02 -9.16 12.52
N ARG A 180 -13.59 -10.08 11.75
CA ARG A 180 -14.82 -9.84 10.95
C ARG A 180 -14.76 -8.59 10.06
N CYS A 181 -13.58 -8.27 9.51
CA CYS A 181 -13.47 -7.17 8.57
C CYS A 181 -14.34 -7.44 7.33
N GLU A 182 -15.27 -6.56 7.01
CA GLU A 182 -16.17 -6.71 5.86
C GLU A 182 -15.43 -6.82 4.52
N ARG A 183 -14.27 -6.14 4.39
CA ARG A 183 -13.48 -6.13 3.15
C ARG A 183 -12.56 -7.34 3.01
N CYS A 184 -11.79 -7.71 4.04
CA CYS A 184 -10.80 -8.77 3.95
C CYS A 184 -11.11 -10.01 4.83
N GLY A 185 -12.25 -10.04 5.50
CA GLY A 185 -12.62 -11.12 6.44
C GLY A 185 -12.84 -12.46 5.78
N SER A 186 -13.30 -12.50 4.53
CA SER A 186 -13.59 -13.72 3.77
C SER A 186 -12.36 -14.63 3.57
N ARG A 187 -11.15 -14.11 3.68
CA ARG A 187 -9.91 -14.91 3.62
C ARG A 187 -9.83 -15.96 4.74
N TYR A 188 -10.56 -15.74 5.84
CA TYR A 188 -10.63 -16.69 6.96
C TYR A 188 -11.76 -17.70 6.83
N ASP A 189 -12.67 -17.57 5.87
CA ASP A 189 -13.85 -18.42 5.74
C ASP A 189 -13.47 -19.88 5.47
N ARG A 190 -12.39 -20.10 4.71
CA ARG A 190 -11.85 -21.47 4.49
C ARG A 190 -11.31 -22.10 5.77
N LEU A 191 -10.78 -21.31 6.71
CA LEU A 191 -10.27 -21.80 8.00
C LEU A 191 -11.38 -21.97 9.04
N ARG A 192 -12.54 -21.34 8.81
CA ARG A 192 -13.70 -21.42 9.72
C ARG A 192 -14.63 -22.60 9.40
N HIS A 193 -14.47 -23.27 8.27
CA HIS A 193 -15.20 -24.48 7.98
C HIS A 193 -14.61 -25.66 8.80
N PRO A 194 -15.35 -26.18 9.81
CA PRO A 194 -14.83 -27.25 10.66
C PRO A 194 -14.48 -28.52 9.87
N THR A 195 -15.10 -28.73 8.71
CA THR A 195 -14.81 -29.85 7.81
C THR A 195 -13.46 -29.74 7.10
N ALA A 196 -12.91 -28.52 6.90
CA ALA A 196 -11.59 -28.36 6.29
C ALA A 196 -10.45 -28.80 7.23
N ALA A 197 -10.64 -28.66 8.55
CA ALA A 197 -9.68 -29.12 9.55
C ALA A 197 -9.64 -30.65 9.67
N ILE A 198 -10.73 -31.34 9.34
CA ILE A 198 -10.83 -32.81 9.42
C ILE A 198 -10.29 -33.48 8.14
N ALA A 199 -10.38 -32.81 6.99
CA ALA A 199 -9.92 -33.35 5.70
C ALA A 199 -8.39 -33.56 5.61
N HIS A 200 -7.62 -33.04 6.54
CA HIS A 200 -6.17 -33.26 6.63
C HIS A 200 -5.78 -34.35 7.65
N LEU A 201 -6.74 -34.98 8.29
CA LEU A 201 -6.51 -36.07 9.29
C LEU A 201 -6.85 -37.46 8.77
N VAL A 202 -7.21 -37.59 7.48
CA VAL A 202 -7.49 -38.87 6.81
C VAL A 202 -6.48 -39.13 5.71
#